data_0412a738f74486b2a2841749946d1851
#
_entry.id   0412a738f74486b2a2841749946d1851
#
_cell.length_a   1.000
_cell.length_b   1.000
_cell.length_c   1.000
_cell.angle_alpha   90.00
_cell.angle_beta   90.00
_cell.angle_gamma   90.00
#
_symmetry.space_group_name_H-M   'P 1'
#
loop_
_entity.id
_entity.type
_entity.pdbx_description
1 polymer ?
#
loop_
_entity_poly.entity_id
_entity_poly.type
_entity_poly.pdbx_seq_one_letter_code
_entity_poly.pdbx_strand_id
1 'polypeptide(L)'
;MQGNLREVLAHTGNASEQLASASTQVSAVMDDSCRNLEQQTTDIQHAANAVTQLNQAVQAVCEHATSTSAESQRCVDQAKQGQAQVKQTLAAITQLVGNVDDAANQADQLAAQSKGISKMLDVIRNVAEQTNLLALNAAIEAARAGEAGRGFAVVADEVRGLASRTGDSTREIEGLIGGMQQVSEKTVIALDQSRLQASHTRDQAQATWQVLEGITQAITAIGQRNDAIAAATEEQTATTAAVDRNLTLIRDAANQTAAGAQQTSASSQQLSALAADLHGALQRFVV
;
A
#
# COMPACT_ATOMS: atom_id res chain seq x y z
N MET A 1 -41.92 -28.59 -93.39
CA MET A 1 -40.95 -29.36 -92.60
C MET A 1 -39.58 -28.71 -92.58
N GLN A 2 -38.99 -28.23 -93.67
CA GLN A 2 -37.63 -27.64 -93.71
C GLN A 2 -37.50 -26.32 -92.91
N GLY A 3 -38.57 -25.45 -92.86
CA GLY A 3 -38.55 -24.21 -92.06
C GLY A 3 -38.40 -24.44 -90.56
N ASN A 4 -39.17 -25.38 -90.01
CA ASN A 4 -39.10 -25.70 -88.53
C ASN A 4 -37.78 -26.32 -88.15
N LEU A 5 -37.12 -27.11 -89.04
CA LEU A 5 -35.84 -27.70 -88.80
C LEU A 5 -34.71 -26.64 -88.68
N ARG A 6 -34.71 -25.65 -89.60
CA ARG A 6 -33.77 -24.51 -89.58
C ARG A 6 -33.93 -23.66 -88.35
N GLU A 7 -35.16 -23.39 -87.88
CA GLU A 7 -35.41 -22.62 -86.65
C GLU A 7 -34.96 -23.34 -85.44
N VAL A 8 -35.20 -24.63 -85.33
CA VAL A 8 -34.71 -25.46 -84.21
C VAL A 8 -33.17 -25.51 -84.21
N LEU A 9 -32.51 -25.67 -85.35
CA LEU A 9 -31.04 -25.68 -85.45
C LEU A 9 -30.44 -24.31 -85.05
N ALA A 10 -31.01 -23.21 -85.51
CA ALA A 10 -30.55 -21.85 -85.08
C ALA A 10 -30.74 -21.61 -83.59
N HIS A 11 -31.91 -21.98 -83.00
CA HIS A 11 -32.18 -21.86 -81.60
C HIS A 11 -31.19 -22.70 -80.76
N THR A 12 -30.92 -23.93 -81.15
CA THR A 12 -29.98 -24.83 -80.50
C THR A 12 -28.52 -24.30 -80.60
N GLY A 13 -28.16 -23.72 -81.77
CA GLY A 13 -26.89 -23.06 -81.98
C GLY A 13 -26.67 -21.87 -81.01
N ASN A 14 -27.64 -20.97 -80.89
CA ASN A 14 -27.61 -19.85 -80.00
C ASN A 14 -27.55 -20.32 -78.52
N ALA A 15 -28.28 -21.36 -78.15
CA ALA A 15 -28.26 -21.92 -76.79
C ALA A 15 -26.89 -22.53 -76.44
N SER A 16 -26.23 -23.17 -77.42
CA SER A 16 -24.87 -23.72 -77.29
C SER A 16 -23.83 -22.59 -77.03
N GLU A 17 -23.93 -21.48 -77.81
CA GLU A 17 -23.01 -20.33 -77.55
C GLU A 17 -23.23 -19.71 -76.19
N GLN A 18 -24.49 -19.54 -75.78
CA GLN A 18 -24.80 -19.03 -74.43
C GLN A 18 -24.28 -19.96 -73.34
N LEU A 19 -24.43 -21.28 -73.52
CA LEU A 19 -23.92 -22.26 -72.57
C LEU A 19 -22.39 -22.21 -72.48
N ALA A 20 -21.67 -22.11 -73.59
CA ALA A 20 -20.21 -22.00 -73.62
C ALA A 20 -19.75 -20.72 -72.89
N SER A 21 -20.44 -19.59 -73.19
CA SER A 21 -20.14 -18.31 -72.50
C SER A 21 -20.42 -18.37 -71.01
N ALA A 22 -21.54 -18.88 -70.54
CA ALA A 22 -21.90 -19.04 -69.14
C ALA A 22 -20.94 -19.98 -68.43
N SER A 23 -20.55 -21.09 -69.06
CA SER A 23 -19.55 -22.03 -68.44
C SER A 23 -18.22 -21.40 -68.32
N THR A 24 -17.74 -20.59 -69.26
CA THR A 24 -16.49 -19.83 -69.16
C THR A 24 -16.54 -18.82 -67.99
N GLN A 25 -17.68 -18.12 -67.82
CA GLN A 25 -17.90 -17.17 -66.73
C GLN A 25 -17.92 -17.87 -65.37
N VAL A 26 -18.58 -19.04 -65.25
CA VAL A 26 -18.56 -19.83 -64.00
C VAL A 26 -17.15 -20.28 -63.67
N SER A 27 -16.36 -20.74 -64.64
CA SER A 27 -14.97 -21.14 -64.42
C SER A 27 -14.12 -19.96 -63.87
N ALA A 28 -14.26 -18.75 -64.44
CA ALA A 28 -13.56 -17.57 -63.99
C ALA A 28 -13.96 -17.18 -62.54
N VAL A 29 -15.27 -17.25 -62.21
CA VAL A 29 -15.74 -16.99 -60.81
C VAL A 29 -15.21 -18.04 -59.84
N MET A 30 -15.07 -19.29 -60.22
CA MET A 30 -14.50 -20.34 -59.38
C MET A 30 -13.01 -20.13 -59.17
N ASP A 31 -12.23 -19.70 -60.16
CA ASP A 31 -10.83 -19.38 -60.01
C ASP A 31 -10.62 -18.19 -59.06
N ASP A 32 -11.46 -17.14 -59.14
CA ASP A 32 -11.43 -16.04 -58.15
C ASP A 32 -11.82 -16.50 -56.73
N SER A 33 -12.79 -17.43 -56.65
CA SER A 33 -13.20 -18.03 -55.38
C SER A 33 -12.06 -18.81 -54.75
N CYS A 34 -11.29 -19.59 -55.54
CA CYS A 34 -10.11 -20.30 -55.05
C CYS A 34 -9.05 -19.34 -54.51
N ARG A 35 -8.74 -18.23 -55.19
CA ARG A 35 -7.80 -17.22 -54.72
C ARG A 35 -8.24 -16.57 -53.39
N ASN A 36 -9.54 -16.25 -53.31
CA ASN A 36 -10.10 -15.68 -52.08
C ASN A 36 -10.03 -16.67 -50.90
N LEU A 37 -10.21 -17.97 -51.14
CA LEU A 37 -10.13 -19.01 -50.12
C LEU A 37 -8.64 -19.24 -49.66
N GLU A 38 -7.67 -19.10 -50.56
CA GLU A 38 -6.25 -19.11 -50.22
C GLU A 38 -5.90 -17.94 -49.30
N GLN A 39 -6.38 -16.72 -49.63
CA GLN A 39 -6.22 -15.56 -48.80
C GLN A 39 -6.90 -15.76 -47.42
N GLN A 40 -8.14 -16.27 -47.42
CA GLN A 40 -8.88 -16.57 -46.19
C GLN A 40 -8.13 -17.58 -45.29
N THR A 41 -7.51 -18.60 -45.90
CA THR A 41 -6.71 -19.58 -45.13
C THR A 41 -5.50 -18.91 -44.47
N THR A 42 -4.86 -17.98 -45.18
CA THR A 42 -3.74 -17.19 -44.61
C THR A 42 -4.22 -16.32 -43.45
N ASP A 43 -5.37 -15.64 -43.61
CA ASP A 43 -5.94 -14.78 -42.55
C ASP A 43 -6.35 -15.60 -41.30
N ILE A 44 -6.91 -16.81 -41.51
CA ILE A 44 -7.19 -17.77 -40.42
C ILE A 44 -5.91 -18.15 -39.68
N GLN A 45 -4.79 -18.40 -40.39
CA GLN A 45 -3.50 -18.72 -39.73
C GLN A 45 -3.00 -17.55 -38.92
N HIS A 46 -3.13 -16.31 -39.41
CA HIS A 46 -2.79 -15.11 -38.60
C HIS A 46 -3.67 -14.99 -37.37
N ALA A 47 -4.98 -15.23 -37.50
CA ALA A 47 -5.90 -15.23 -36.38
C ALA A 47 -5.55 -16.31 -35.32
N ALA A 48 -5.20 -17.52 -35.76
CA ALA A 48 -4.79 -18.61 -34.87
C ALA A 48 -3.49 -18.26 -34.10
N ASN A 49 -2.53 -17.62 -34.77
CA ASN A 49 -1.33 -17.14 -34.11
C ASN A 49 -1.65 -16.07 -33.06
N ALA A 50 -2.56 -15.13 -33.36
CA ALA A 50 -3.01 -14.10 -32.42
C ALA A 50 -3.73 -14.70 -31.21
N VAL A 51 -4.55 -15.75 -31.41
CA VAL A 51 -5.20 -16.50 -30.33
C VAL A 51 -4.18 -17.20 -29.44
N THR A 52 -3.11 -17.76 -30.01
CA THR A 52 -2.01 -18.36 -29.24
C THR A 52 -1.32 -17.30 -28.36
N GLN A 53 -1.03 -16.12 -28.90
CA GLN A 53 -0.45 -15.00 -28.14
C GLN A 53 -1.40 -14.51 -27.05
N LEU A 54 -2.70 -14.43 -27.35
CA LEU A 54 -3.74 -14.09 -26.37
C LEU A 54 -3.75 -15.09 -25.20
N ASN A 55 -3.69 -16.38 -25.46
CA ASN A 55 -3.62 -17.40 -24.41
C ASN A 55 -2.40 -17.23 -23.51
N GLN A 56 -1.24 -16.91 -24.07
CA GLN A 56 -0.03 -16.64 -23.27
C GLN A 56 -0.18 -15.39 -22.41
N ALA A 57 -0.76 -14.32 -22.96
CA ALA A 57 -1.00 -13.08 -22.21
C ALA A 57 -2.03 -13.30 -21.08
N VAL A 58 -3.11 -14.03 -21.35
CA VAL A 58 -4.13 -14.40 -20.36
C VAL A 58 -3.52 -15.21 -19.22
N GLN A 59 -2.67 -16.19 -19.53
CA GLN A 59 -1.95 -16.99 -18.54
C GLN A 59 -1.05 -16.11 -17.66
N ALA A 60 -0.30 -15.20 -18.24
CA ALA A 60 0.55 -14.27 -17.50
C ALA A 60 -0.26 -13.35 -16.58
N VAL A 61 -1.44 -12.86 -17.02
CA VAL A 61 -2.34 -12.07 -16.18
C VAL A 61 -2.84 -12.88 -14.98
N CYS A 62 -3.19 -14.15 -15.16
CA CYS A 62 -3.62 -15.04 -14.07
C CYS A 62 -2.50 -15.23 -13.03
N GLU A 63 -1.27 -15.49 -13.50
CA GLU A 63 -0.10 -15.65 -12.63
C GLU A 63 0.20 -14.37 -11.85
N HIS A 64 0.13 -13.21 -12.51
CA HIS A 64 0.32 -11.91 -11.85
C HIS A 64 -0.78 -11.61 -10.83
N ALA A 65 -2.04 -11.89 -11.15
CA ALA A 65 -3.15 -11.69 -10.21
C ALA A 65 -2.99 -12.56 -8.96
N THR A 66 -2.64 -13.84 -9.13
CA THR A 66 -2.40 -14.79 -8.02
C THR A 66 -1.21 -14.34 -7.16
N SER A 67 -0.09 -13.95 -7.81
CA SER A 67 1.09 -13.45 -7.10
C SER A 67 0.79 -12.18 -6.32
N THR A 68 0.05 -11.24 -6.92
CA THR A 68 -0.34 -9.97 -6.27
C THR A 68 -1.31 -10.20 -5.11
N SER A 69 -2.22 -11.19 -5.22
CA SER A 69 -3.11 -11.57 -4.10
C SER A 69 -2.28 -12.11 -2.92
N ALA A 70 -1.32 -12.99 -3.17
CA ALA A 70 -0.42 -13.50 -2.14
C ALA A 70 0.44 -12.41 -1.49
N GLU A 71 0.93 -11.43 -2.28
CA GLU A 71 1.69 -10.28 -1.77
C GLU A 71 0.80 -9.37 -0.92
N SER A 72 -0.44 -9.12 -1.37
CA SER A 72 -1.45 -8.36 -0.62
C SER A 72 -1.70 -9.00 0.76
N GLN A 73 -1.82 -10.31 0.84
CA GLN A 73 -1.99 -11.00 2.13
C GLN A 73 -0.79 -10.79 3.05
N ARG A 74 0.44 -10.88 2.52
CA ARG A 74 1.67 -10.60 3.30
C ARG A 74 1.71 -9.15 3.82
N CYS A 75 1.31 -8.20 2.98
CA CYS A 75 1.25 -6.79 3.39
C CYS A 75 0.20 -6.55 4.50
N VAL A 76 -0.96 -7.22 4.45
CA VAL A 76 -1.96 -7.19 5.53
C VAL A 76 -1.37 -7.69 6.84
N ASP A 77 -0.63 -8.80 6.81
CA ASP A 77 0.00 -9.39 8.00
C ASP A 77 1.08 -8.46 8.57
N GLN A 78 1.89 -7.83 7.72
CA GLN A 78 2.88 -6.83 8.13
C GLN A 78 2.21 -5.58 8.75
N ALA A 79 1.13 -5.08 8.14
CA ALA A 79 0.38 -3.95 8.69
C ALA A 79 -0.20 -4.27 10.07
N LYS A 80 -0.75 -5.48 10.27
CA LYS A 80 -1.21 -5.96 11.59
C LYS A 80 -0.10 -6.05 12.62
N GLN A 81 1.09 -6.52 12.21
CA GLN A 81 2.26 -6.51 13.10
C GLN A 81 2.67 -5.08 13.48
N GLY A 82 2.67 -4.15 12.51
CA GLY A 82 2.88 -2.73 12.77
C GLY A 82 1.87 -2.14 13.75
N GLN A 83 0.59 -2.46 13.59
CA GLN A 83 -0.46 -2.05 14.53
C GLN A 83 -0.23 -2.59 15.95
N ALA A 84 0.17 -3.85 16.08
CA ALA A 84 0.50 -4.45 17.38
C ALA A 84 1.69 -3.70 18.06
N GLN A 85 2.72 -3.35 17.28
CA GLN A 85 3.86 -2.58 17.77
C GLN A 85 3.47 -1.17 18.22
N VAL A 86 2.64 -0.48 17.45
CA VAL A 86 2.11 0.84 17.84
C VAL A 86 1.28 0.75 19.11
N LYS A 87 0.48 -0.30 19.29
CA LYS A 87 -0.29 -0.55 20.52
C LYS A 87 0.62 -0.74 21.74
N GLN A 88 1.72 -1.45 21.59
CA GLN A 88 2.73 -1.59 22.66
C GLN A 88 3.39 -0.25 22.99
N THR A 89 3.71 0.56 21.97
CA THR A 89 4.26 1.90 22.15
C THR A 89 3.29 2.81 22.92
N LEU A 90 2.00 2.78 22.59
CA LEU A 90 0.96 3.53 23.30
C LEU A 90 0.86 3.12 24.78
N ALA A 91 0.97 1.83 25.08
CA ALA A 91 1.00 1.33 26.47
C ALA A 91 2.24 1.83 27.23
N ALA A 92 3.43 1.79 26.58
CA ALA A 92 4.67 2.29 27.17
C ALA A 92 4.63 3.80 27.45
N ILE A 93 4.04 4.59 26.51
CA ILE A 93 3.85 6.04 26.72
C ILE A 93 2.90 6.30 27.89
N THR A 94 1.83 5.53 28.04
CA THR A 94 0.89 5.66 29.15
C THR A 94 1.60 5.40 30.50
N GLN A 95 2.44 4.38 30.55
CA GLN A 95 3.26 4.09 31.74
C GLN A 95 4.29 5.19 32.02
N LEU A 96 4.92 5.73 30.97
CA LEU A 96 5.86 6.86 31.08
C LEU A 96 5.16 8.09 31.69
N VAL A 97 3.96 8.44 31.25
CA VAL A 97 3.20 9.55 31.81
C VAL A 97 2.92 9.33 33.31
N GLY A 98 2.53 8.12 33.69
CA GLY A 98 2.35 7.78 35.12
C GLY A 98 3.63 7.97 35.95
N ASN A 99 4.78 7.50 35.43
CA ASN A 99 6.08 7.66 36.12
C ASN A 99 6.50 9.13 36.22
N VAL A 100 6.20 9.96 35.20
CA VAL A 100 6.48 11.40 35.22
C VAL A 100 5.60 12.11 36.24
N ASP A 101 4.31 11.77 36.33
CA ASP A 101 3.40 12.34 37.34
C ASP A 101 3.82 11.97 38.76
N ASP A 102 4.26 10.73 39.01
CA ASP A 102 4.77 10.30 40.29
C ASP A 102 6.07 11.06 40.67
N ALA A 103 7.00 11.25 39.73
CA ALA A 103 8.22 12.00 39.94
C ALA A 103 7.92 13.50 40.20
N ALA A 104 6.94 14.10 39.54
CA ALA A 104 6.50 15.47 39.78
C ALA A 104 5.96 15.63 41.22
N ASN A 105 5.11 14.70 41.68
CA ASN A 105 4.58 14.69 43.03
C ASN A 105 5.70 14.56 44.08
N GLN A 106 6.71 13.75 43.80
CA GLN A 106 7.88 13.62 44.71
C GLN A 106 8.70 14.91 44.77
N ALA A 107 8.92 15.58 43.63
CA ALA A 107 9.64 16.86 43.59
C ALA A 107 8.86 17.96 44.35
N ASP A 108 7.55 18.02 44.23
CA ASP A 108 6.70 18.96 44.99
C ASP A 108 6.76 18.68 46.51
N GLN A 109 6.72 17.42 46.90
CA GLN A 109 6.90 17.04 48.31
C GLN A 109 8.26 17.46 48.83
N LEU A 110 9.33 17.29 48.06
CA LEU A 110 10.70 17.71 48.44
C LEU A 110 10.76 19.24 48.60
N ALA A 111 10.14 20.00 47.69
CA ALA A 111 10.05 21.45 47.81
C ALA A 111 9.30 21.89 49.08
N ALA A 112 8.17 21.24 49.41
CA ALA A 112 7.43 21.51 50.65
C ALA A 112 8.23 21.18 51.93
N GLN A 113 8.95 20.05 51.97
CA GLN A 113 9.81 19.66 53.05
C GLN A 113 10.97 20.65 53.22
N SER A 114 11.64 21.04 52.15
CA SER A 114 12.72 22.04 52.15
C SER A 114 12.23 23.39 52.72
N LYS A 115 11.03 23.82 52.38
CA LYS A 115 10.40 25.02 52.95
C LYS A 115 10.12 24.87 54.44
N GLY A 116 9.75 23.67 54.90
CA GLY A 116 9.61 23.36 56.33
C GLY A 116 10.96 23.48 57.07
N ILE A 117 12.02 22.95 56.49
CA ILE A 117 13.40 23.04 57.10
C ILE A 117 13.86 24.50 57.14
N SER A 118 13.64 25.32 56.10
CA SER A 118 13.97 26.74 56.12
C SER A 118 13.32 27.47 57.31
N LYS A 119 12.06 27.18 57.62
CA LYS A 119 11.39 27.79 58.80
C LYS A 119 12.03 27.36 60.11
N MET A 120 12.49 26.09 60.23
CA MET A 120 13.19 25.60 61.42
C MET A 120 14.56 26.27 61.57
N LEU A 121 15.28 26.48 60.46
CA LEU A 121 16.57 27.17 60.47
C LEU A 121 16.39 28.65 60.91
N ASP A 122 15.36 29.33 60.52
CA ASP A 122 15.03 30.69 61.02
C ASP A 122 14.88 30.70 62.54
N VAL A 123 14.21 29.68 63.09
CA VAL A 123 14.03 29.59 64.55
C VAL A 123 15.39 29.34 65.21
N ILE A 124 16.20 28.42 64.66
CA ILE A 124 17.54 28.10 65.26
C ILE A 124 18.46 29.34 65.21
N ARG A 125 18.43 30.09 64.08
CA ARG A 125 19.18 31.33 63.93
C ARG A 125 18.77 32.35 64.96
N ASN A 126 17.47 32.55 65.17
CA ASN A 126 16.96 33.50 66.19
C ASN A 126 17.41 33.07 67.64
N VAL A 127 17.33 31.76 67.93
CA VAL A 127 17.80 31.25 69.22
C VAL A 127 19.32 31.46 69.38
N ALA A 128 20.10 31.22 68.31
CA ALA A 128 21.56 31.47 68.36
C ALA A 128 21.84 32.98 68.60
N GLU A 129 21.13 33.87 67.93
CA GLU A 129 21.30 35.32 68.10
C GLU A 129 20.89 35.78 69.52
N GLN A 130 19.77 35.27 70.07
CA GLN A 130 19.39 35.52 71.47
C GLN A 130 20.40 34.99 72.45
N THR A 131 20.99 33.77 72.22
CA THR A 131 21.99 33.19 73.05
C THR A 131 23.29 34.01 73.05
N ASN A 132 23.68 34.51 71.86
CA ASN A 132 24.84 35.42 71.73
C ASN A 132 24.67 36.70 72.51
N LEU A 133 23.43 37.32 72.46
CA LEU A 133 23.08 38.52 73.21
C LEU A 133 23.08 38.24 74.73
N LEU A 134 22.53 37.10 75.20
CA LEU A 134 22.57 36.69 76.62
C LEU A 134 23.99 36.45 77.09
N ALA A 135 24.82 35.78 76.30
CA ALA A 135 26.23 35.57 76.63
C ALA A 135 27.03 36.89 76.73
N LEU A 136 26.74 37.82 75.78
CA LEU A 136 27.37 39.15 75.86
C LEU A 136 26.97 39.91 77.11
N ASN A 137 25.73 39.88 77.52
CA ASN A 137 25.24 40.51 78.75
C ASN A 137 25.89 39.86 79.99
N ALA A 138 26.02 38.51 79.99
CA ALA A 138 26.72 37.80 81.12
C ALA A 138 28.21 38.13 81.15
N ALA A 139 28.88 38.26 80.00
CA ALA A 139 30.27 38.68 79.94
C ALA A 139 30.49 40.10 80.52
N ILE A 140 29.60 41.02 80.21
CA ILE A 140 29.61 42.39 80.72
C ILE A 140 29.46 42.39 82.27
N GLU A 141 28.49 41.64 82.80
CA GLU A 141 28.28 41.62 84.24
C GLU A 141 29.40 40.89 84.99
N ALA A 142 29.97 39.82 84.39
CA ALA A 142 31.16 39.17 84.93
C ALA A 142 32.40 40.09 84.98
N ALA A 143 32.60 40.94 83.99
CA ALA A 143 33.64 41.96 83.95
C ALA A 143 33.38 43.03 85.03
N ARG A 144 32.11 43.32 85.29
CA ARG A 144 31.73 44.29 86.37
C ARG A 144 31.96 43.78 87.75
N ALA A 145 31.93 42.44 88.00
CA ALA A 145 32.22 41.77 89.26
C ALA A 145 33.73 41.68 89.59
N GLY A 146 34.59 42.09 88.67
CA GLY A 146 36.04 42.12 88.89
C GLY A 146 36.61 40.72 89.05
N GLU A 147 37.56 40.52 89.99
CA GLU A 147 38.23 39.24 90.31
C GLU A 147 37.23 38.10 90.64
N ALA A 148 36.11 38.38 91.25
CA ALA A 148 35.08 37.38 91.60
C ALA A 148 34.34 36.86 90.37
N GLY A 149 34.35 37.61 89.29
CA GLY A 149 33.62 37.26 87.98
C GLY A 149 34.47 36.52 86.94
N ARG A 150 35.80 36.34 87.17
CA ARG A 150 36.70 35.77 86.09
C ARG A 150 36.28 34.43 85.57
N GLY A 151 35.83 33.48 86.43
CA GLY A 151 35.29 32.17 85.90
C GLY A 151 34.01 32.29 85.04
N PHE A 152 33.13 33.16 85.41
CA PHE A 152 31.89 33.46 84.67
C PHE A 152 32.17 34.15 83.32
N ALA A 153 33.18 35.04 83.29
CA ALA A 153 33.59 35.67 82.02
C ALA A 153 34.06 34.66 80.95
N VAL A 154 34.89 33.69 81.38
CA VAL A 154 35.37 32.62 80.45
C VAL A 154 34.19 31.78 79.90
N VAL A 155 33.25 31.41 80.79
CA VAL A 155 32.06 30.63 80.33
C VAL A 155 31.19 31.46 79.41
N ALA A 156 31.00 32.73 79.66
CA ALA A 156 30.22 33.64 78.83
C ALA A 156 30.83 33.79 77.41
N ASP A 157 32.15 33.97 77.33
CA ASP A 157 32.87 34.03 76.08
C ASP A 157 32.81 32.71 75.30
N GLU A 158 32.88 31.56 75.95
CA GLU A 158 32.73 30.25 75.31
C GLU A 158 31.30 30.05 74.79
N VAL A 159 30.25 30.39 75.51
CA VAL A 159 28.86 30.36 75.10
C VAL A 159 28.65 31.33 73.94
N ARG A 160 29.25 32.51 73.97
CA ARG A 160 29.20 33.47 72.85
C ARG A 160 29.83 32.92 71.58
N GLY A 161 31.00 32.28 71.69
CA GLY A 161 31.67 31.63 70.56
C GLY A 161 30.83 30.49 69.94
N LEU A 162 30.20 29.68 70.83
CA LEU A 162 29.33 28.59 70.39
C LEU A 162 28.06 29.12 69.66
N ALA A 163 27.43 30.20 70.17
CA ALA A 163 26.29 30.84 69.57
C ALA A 163 26.62 31.42 68.19
N SER A 164 27.79 32.08 68.07
CA SER A 164 28.28 32.54 66.74
C SER A 164 28.45 31.42 65.71
N ARG A 165 29.18 30.34 66.15
CA ARG A 165 29.35 29.15 65.28
C ARG A 165 28.06 28.50 64.89
N THR A 166 27.07 28.45 65.81
CA THR A 166 25.71 27.93 65.46
C THR A 166 25.02 28.79 64.40
N GLY A 167 25.11 30.11 64.55
CA GLY A 167 24.54 31.06 63.56
C GLY A 167 25.23 30.92 62.18
N ASP A 168 26.56 30.72 62.16
CA ASP A 168 27.30 30.51 60.90
C ASP A 168 26.94 29.19 60.25
N SER A 169 26.87 28.08 61.00
CA SER A 169 26.44 26.77 60.48
C SER A 169 24.99 26.81 59.97
N THR A 170 24.10 27.55 60.65
CA THR A 170 22.72 27.69 60.23
C THR A 170 22.62 28.42 58.89
N ARG A 171 23.43 29.46 58.65
CA ARG A 171 23.49 30.17 57.35
C ARG A 171 23.99 29.28 56.22
N GLU A 172 24.99 28.44 56.49
CA GLU A 172 25.49 27.48 55.50
C GLU A 172 24.39 26.46 55.10
N ILE A 173 23.68 25.89 56.10
CA ILE A 173 22.58 24.96 55.84
C ILE A 173 21.43 25.67 55.07
N GLU A 174 21.12 26.93 55.43
CA GLU A 174 20.12 27.73 54.73
C GLU A 174 20.45 27.87 53.22
N GLY A 175 21.73 28.11 52.89
CA GLY A 175 22.23 28.12 51.52
C GLY A 175 22.02 26.79 50.77
N LEU A 176 22.28 25.65 51.44
CA LEU A 176 22.07 24.32 50.89
C LEU A 176 20.57 24.05 50.64
N ILE A 177 19.71 24.41 51.57
CA ILE A 177 18.25 24.26 51.48
C ILE A 177 17.67 25.14 50.34
N GLY A 178 18.18 26.39 50.21
CA GLY A 178 17.81 27.26 49.08
C GLY A 178 18.20 26.64 47.72
N GLY A 179 19.37 26.02 47.63
CA GLY A 179 19.80 25.27 46.47
C GLY A 179 18.89 24.08 46.18
N MET A 180 18.47 23.32 47.19
CA MET A 180 17.53 22.20 47.03
C MET A 180 16.17 22.67 46.52
N GLN A 181 15.63 23.77 47.03
CA GLN A 181 14.35 24.36 46.54
C GLN A 181 14.41 24.71 45.04
N GLN A 182 15.53 25.38 44.65
CA GLN A 182 15.70 25.76 43.23
C GLN A 182 15.82 24.54 42.28
N VAL A 183 16.51 23.49 42.73
CA VAL A 183 16.63 22.23 41.99
C VAL A 183 15.24 21.55 41.86
N SER A 184 14.47 21.48 42.96
CA SER A 184 13.13 20.90 42.95
C SER A 184 12.21 21.63 41.98
N GLU A 185 12.19 22.96 41.97
CA GLU A 185 11.37 23.77 41.08
C GLU A 185 11.76 23.54 39.60
N LYS A 186 13.05 23.53 39.28
CA LYS A 186 13.53 23.22 37.93
C LYS A 186 13.14 21.79 37.49
N THR A 187 13.13 20.85 38.42
CA THR A 187 12.74 19.47 38.19
C THR A 187 11.26 19.38 37.84
N VAL A 188 10.38 20.07 38.56
CA VAL A 188 8.94 20.12 38.25
C VAL A 188 8.70 20.67 36.86
N ILE A 189 9.37 21.76 36.48
CA ILE A 189 9.26 22.36 35.15
C ILE A 189 9.70 21.37 34.06
N ALA A 190 10.82 20.65 34.25
CA ALA A 190 11.32 19.67 33.30
C ALA A 190 10.37 18.46 33.15
N LEU A 191 9.75 18.03 34.27
CA LEU A 191 8.77 16.94 34.25
C LEU A 191 7.46 17.34 33.54
N ASP A 192 7.00 18.59 33.73
CA ASP A 192 5.82 19.08 32.98
C ASP A 192 6.08 19.14 31.46
N GLN A 193 7.26 19.60 31.07
CA GLN A 193 7.70 19.53 29.65
C GLN A 193 7.73 18.09 29.12
N SER A 194 8.24 17.15 29.93
CA SER A 194 8.27 15.73 29.56
C SER A 194 6.88 15.14 29.40
N ARG A 195 5.92 15.55 30.24
CA ARG A 195 4.51 15.14 30.14
C ARG A 195 3.87 15.65 28.85
N LEU A 196 4.11 16.91 28.47
CA LEU A 196 3.62 17.48 27.21
C LEU A 196 4.20 16.73 26.00
N GLN A 197 5.51 16.43 26.04
CA GLN A 197 6.16 15.67 24.96
C GLN A 197 5.61 14.24 24.85
N ALA A 198 5.38 13.56 25.97
CA ALA A 198 4.76 12.24 25.98
C ALA A 198 3.34 12.27 25.41
N SER A 199 2.53 13.29 25.73
CA SER A 199 1.20 13.47 25.15
C SER A 199 1.28 13.64 23.64
N HIS A 200 2.16 14.49 23.13
CA HIS A 200 2.36 14.69 21.70
C HIS A 200 2.79 13.39 20.98
N THR A 201 3.70 12.63 21.61
CA THR A 201 4.15 11.34 21.05
C THR A 201 3.02 10.31 21.03
N ARG A 202 2.13 10.30 22.03
CA ARG A 202 0.92 9.47 22.05
C ARG A 202 0.00 9.79 20.87
N ASP A 203 -0.24 11.10 20.62
CA ASP A 203 -1.12 11.54 19.53
C ASP A 203 -0.55 11.16 18.15
N GLN A 204 0.78 11.25 17.98
CA GLN A 204 1.46 10.77 16.77
C GLN A 204 1.35 9.26 16.59
N ALA A 205 1.51 8.49 17.67
CA ALA A 205 1.34 7.03 17.61
C ALA A 205 -0.10 6.64 17.25
N GLN A 206 -1.10 7.35 17.81
CA GLN A 206 -2.51 7.16 17.46
C GLN A 206 -2.78 7.44 15.97
N ALA A 207 -2.24 8.53 15.43
CA ALA A 207 -2.35 8.84 14.00
C ALA A 207 -1.70 7.75 13.13
N THR A 208 -0.52 7.25 13.53
CA THR A 208 0.17 6.15 12.84
C THR A 208 -0.70 4.88 12.83
N TRP A 209 -1.36 4.56 13.93
CA TRP A 209 -2.27 3.41 14.01
C TRP A 209 -3.43 3.53 13.01
N GLN A 210 -4.04 4.72 12.88
CA GLN A 210 -5.12 4.98 11.92
C GLN A 210 -4.66 4.84 10.47
N VAL A 211 -3.45 5.31 10.14
CA VAL A 211 -2.87 5.14 8.80
C VAL A 211 -2.68 3.66 8.47
N LEU A 212 -2.15 2.86 9.41
CA LEU A 212 -1.97 1.41 9.21
C LEU A 212 -3.32 0.69 9.03
N GLU A 213 -4.38 1.13 9.71
CA GLU A 213 -5.72 0.60 9.52
C GLU A 213 -6.23 0.88 8.10
N GLY A 214 -6.08 2.13 7.61
CA GLY A 214 -6.42 2.50 6.24
C GLY A 214 -5.63 1.70 5.19
N ILE A 215 -4.34 1.48 5.42
CA ILE A 215 -3.49 0.63 4.57
C ILE A 215 -4.04 -0.80 4.54
N THR A 216 -4.39 -1.38 5.69
CA THR A 216 -4.93 -2.74 5.77
C THR A 216 -6.23 -2.88 4.97
N GLN A 217 -7.14 -1.91 5.06
CA GLN A 217 -8.38 -1.89 4.28
C GLN A 217 -8.12 -1.78 2.78
N ALA A 218 -7.23 -0.88 2.36
CA ALA A 218 -6.87 -0.70 0.95
C ALA A 218 -6.25 -1.97 0.35
N ILE A 219 -5.32 -2.63 1.05
CA ILE A 219 -4.66 -3.85 0.59
C ILE A 219 -5.66 -5.01 0.54
N THR A 220 -6.59 -5.12 1.49
CA THR A 220 -7.65 -6.13 1.45
C THR A 220 -8.52 -5.96 0.20
N ALA A 221 -8.87 -4.73 -0.16
CA ALA A 221 -9.62 -4.45 -1.38
C ALA A 221 -8.81 -4.79 -2.66
N ILE A 222 -7.49 -4.60 -2.65
CA ILE A 222 -6.61 -5.03 -3.76
C ILE A 222 -6.64 -6.55 -3.90
N GLY A 223 -6.53 -7.30 -2.80
CA GLY A 223 -6.62 -8.77 -2.80
C GLY A 223 -7.94 -9.25 -3.44
N GLN A 224 -9.07 -8.71 -3.01
CA GLN A 224 -10.39 -9.05 -3.57
C GLN A 224 -10.50 -8.75 -5.08
N ARG A 225 -9.90 -7.64 -5.55
CA ARG A 225 -9.88 -7.32 -6.98
C ARG A 225 -9.01 -8.30 -7.77
N ASN A 226 -7.89 -8.73 -7.22
CA ASN A 226 -7.03 -9.72 -7.87
C ASN A 226 -7.71 -11.10 -7.97
N ASP A 227 -8.49 -11.50 -6.96
CA ASP A 227 -9.28 -12.73 -7.02
C ASP A 227 -10.35 -12.64 -8.14
N ALA A 228 -10.99 -11.47 -8.30
CA ALA A 228 -11.93 -11.24 -9.41
C ALA A 228 -11.23 -11.24 -10.78
N ILE A 229 -10.00 -10.69 -10.88
CA ILE A 229 -9.19 -10.75 -12.11
C ILE A 229 -8.84 -12.20 -12.44
N ALA A 230 -8.42 -13.01 -11.47
CA ALA A 230 -8.13 -14.41 -11.69
C ALA A 230 -9.34 -15.18 -12.23
N ALA A 231 -10.52 -14.99 -11.63
CA ALA A 231 -11.77 -15.60 -12.11
C ALA A 231 -12.15 -15.15 -13.54
N ALA A 232 -12.02 -13.87 -13.85
CA ALA A 232 -12.27 -13.35 -15.21
C ALA A 232 -11.27 -13.93 -16.23
N THR A 233 -10.04 -14.17 -15.83
CA THR A 233 -8.99 -14.74 -16.66
C THR A 233 -9.26 -16.22 -16.98
N GLU A 234 -9.82 -16.99 -16.04
CA GLU A 234 -10.29 -18.35 -16.28
C GLU A 234 -11.41 -18.38 -17.33
N GLU A 235 -12.37 -17.47 -17.25
CA GLU A 235 -13.44 -17.34 -18.24
C GLU A 235 -12.87 -16.94 -19.62
N GLN A 236 -11.90 -16.02 -19.66
CA GLN A 236 -11.21 -15.65 -20.91
C GLN A 236 -10.48 -16.85 -21.53
N THR A 237 -9.84 -17.70 -20.73
CA THR A 237 -9.17 -18.92 -21.20
C THR A 237 -10.17 -19.85 -21.88
N ALA A 238 -11.35 -20.07 -21.28
CA ALA A 238 -12.38 -20.90 -21.86
C ALA A 238 -12.92 -20.30 -23.18
N THR A 239 -13.11 -18.99 -23.23
CA THR A 239 -13.55 -18.27 -24.43
C THR A 239 -12.51 -18.37 -25.55
N THR A 240 -11.24 -18.15 -25.25
CA THR A 240 -10.14 -18.23 -26.24
C THR A 240 -10.02 -19.63 -26.81
N ALA A 241 -10.19 -20.68 -26.00
CA ALA A 241 -10.23 -22.06 -26.46
C ALA A 241 -11.43 -22.34 -27.39
N ALA A 242 -12.57 -21.66 -27.16
CA ALA A 242 -13.71 -21.76 -28.06
C ALA A 242 -13.45 -21.05 -29.41
N VAL A 243 -12.76 -19.89 -29.39
CA VAL A 243 -12.34 -19.19 -30.61
C VAL A 243 -11.38 -20.06 -31.43
N ASP A 244 -10.40 -20.70 -30.80
CA ASP A 244 -9.43 -21.59 -31.46
C ASP A 244 -10.14 -22.76 -32.19
N ARG A 245 -11.11 -23.41 -31.51
CA ARG A 245 -11.95 -24.44 -32.14
C ARG A 245 -12.73 -23.89 -33.35
N ASN A 246 -13.29 -22.69 -33.23
CA ASN A 246 -14.03 -22.10 -34.33
C ASN A 246 -13.14 -21.77 -35.53
N LEU A 247 -11.91 -21.27 -35.32
CA LEU A 247 -10.93 -21.05 -36.38
C LEU A 247 -10.57 -22.35 -37.10
N THR A 248 -10.45 -23.45 -36.37
CA THR A 248 -10.24 -24.78 -36.96
C THR A 248 -11.40 -25.18 -37.86
N LEU A 249 -12.66 -25.02 -37.41
CA LEU A 249 -13.86 -25.31 -38.21
C LEU A 249 -13.96 -24.43 -39.48
N ILE A 250 -13.66 -23.13 -39.37
CA ILE A 250 -13.64 -22.20 -40.49
C ILE A 250 -12.58 -22.60 -41.52
N ARG A 251 -11.39 -23.00 -41.09
CA ARG A 251 -10.33 -23.48 -41.96
C ARG A 251 -10.74 -24.74 -42.73
N ASP A 252 -11.38 -25.69 -42.04
CA ASP A 252 -11.83 -26.93 -42.66
C ASP A 252 -12.97 -26.65 -43.67
N ALA A 253 -13.88 -25.73 -43.35
CA ALA A 253 -14.93 -25.27 -44.28
C ALA A 253 -14.33 -24.56 -45.49
N ALA A 254 -13.30 -23.70 -45.30
CA ALA A 254 -12.63 -23.04 -46.42
C ALA A 254 -11.96 -24.06 -47.37
N ASN A 255 -11.26 -25.07 -46.82
CA ASN A 255 -10.65 -26.14 -47.60
C ASN A 255 -11.69 -26.96 -48.39
N GLN A 256 -12.83 -27.27 -47.79
CA GLN A 256 -13.92 -27.98 -48.46
C GLN A 256 -14.53 -27.12 -49.57
N THR A 257 -14.71 -25.83 -49.36
CA THR A 257 -15.22 -24.90 -50.34
C THR A 257 -14.26 -24.74 -51.51
N ALA A 258 -12.93 -24.70 -51.25
CA ALA A 258 -11.90 -24.66 -52.30
C ALA A 258 -11.95 -25.92 -53.20
N ALA A 259 -12.07 -27.09 -52.58
CA ALA A 259 -12.24 -28.35 -53.34
C ALA A 259 -13.53 -28.32 -54.20
N GLY A 260 -14.63 -27.82 -53.64
CA GLY A 260 -15.89 -27.66 -54.40
C GLY A 260 -15.77 -26.67 -55.57
N ALA A 261 -15.05 -25.54 -55.35
CA ALA A 261 -14.79 -24.54 -56.39
C ALA A 261 -13.93 -25.15 -57.55
N GLN A 262 -12.87 -25.88 -57.20
CA GLN A 262 -12.04 -26.57 -58.19
C GLN A 262 -12.86 -27.59 -59.01
N GLN A 263 -13.70 -28.40 -58.37
CA GLN A 263 -14.57 -29.36 -59.06
C GLN A 263 -15.59 -28.66 -59.96
N THR A 264 -16.15 -27.55 -59.51
CA THR A 264 -17.12 -26.74 -60.29
C THR A 264 -16.43 -26.11 -61.51
N SER A 265 -15.21 -25.58 -61.37
CA SER A 265 -14.39 -25.06 -62.47
C SER A 265 -14.12 -26.13 -63.52
N ALA A 266 -13.66 -27.34 -63.10
CA ALA A 266 -13.43 -28.47 -64.00
C ALA A 266 -14.72 -28.89 -64.74
N SER A 267 -15.87 -28.97 -64.06
CA SER A 267 -17.17 -29.29 -64.67
C SER A 267 -17.61 -28.21 -65.67
N SER A 268 -17.37 -26.94 -65.37
CA SER A 268 -17.67 -25.83 -66.27
C SER A 268 -16.81 -25.84 -67.51
N GLN A 269 -15.54 -26.18 -67.40
CA GLN A 269 -14.66 -26.38 -68.58
C GLN A 269 -15.11 -27.52 -69.46
N GLN A 270 -15.59 -28.64 -68.89
CA GLN A 270 -16.19 -29.74 -69.67
C GLN A 270 -17.50 -29.31 -70.37
N LEU A 271 -18.38 -28.54 -69.70
CA LEU A 271 -19.60 -28.00 -70.30
C LEU A 271 -19.28 -27.05 -71.45
N SER A 272 -18.29 -26.18 -71.31
CA SER A 272 -17.84 -25.26 -72.33
C SER A 272 -17.38 -26.04 -73.62
N ALA A 273 -16.53 -27.10 -73.35
CA ALA A 273 -16.06 -27.98 -74.42
C ALA A 273 -17.23 -28.69 -75.13
N LEU A 274 -18.19 -29.26 -74.38
CA LEU A 274 -19.36 -29.94 -74.93
C LEU A 274 -20.27 -28.99 -75.75
N ALA A 275 -20.45 -27.73 -75.27
CA ALA A 275 -21.18 -26.69 -75.92
C ALA A 275 -20.52 -26.30 -77.29
N ALA A 276 -19.20 -26.19 -77.30
CA ALA A 276 -18.42 -25.94 -78.52
C ALA A 276 -18.56 -27.08 -79.55
N ASP A 277 -18.45 -28.35 -79.08
CA ASP A 277 -18.64 -29.50 -79.91
C ASP A 277 -20.03 -29.57 -80.48
N LEU A 278 -21.12 -29.28 -79.73
CA LEU A 278 -22.48 -29.22 -80.15
C LEU A 278 -22.67 -28.11 -81.18
N HIS A 279 -22.10 -26.92 -80.98
CA HIS A 279 -22.15 -25.82 -81.95
C HIS A 279 -21.45 -26.23 -83.27
N GLY A 280 -20.31 -26.84 -83.21
CA GLY A 280 -19.58 -27.35 -84.39
C GLY A 280 -20.34 -28.46 -85.15
N ALA A 281 -21.03 -29.36 -84.42
CA ALA A 281 -21.92 -30.34 -85.01
C ALA A 281 -23.12 -29.72 -85.78
N LEU A 282 -23.77 -28.74 -85.20
CA LEU A 282 -24.87 -27.99 -85.74
C LEU A 282 -24.52 -27.24 -87.05
N GLN A 283 -23.34 -26.64 -87.12
CA GLN A 283 -22.79 -25.97 -88.27
C GLN A 283 -22.66 -26.90 -89.49
N ARG A 284 -22.41 -28.20 -89.26
CA ARG A 284 -22.34 -29.20 -90.35
C ARG A 284 -23.69 -29.57 -90.93
N PHE A 285 -24.80 -29.29 -90.25
CA PHE A 285 -26.17 -29.51 -90.74
C PHE A 285 -26.80 -28.29 -91.46
N VAL A 286 -26.17 -27.10 -91.31
CA VAL A 286 -26.60 -25.86 -92.02
C VAL A 286 -25.86 -25.83 -93.37
N VAL A 287 -26.37 -26.54 -94.38
CA VAL A 287 -25.96 -26.45 -95.72
C VAL A 287 -27.17 -26.01 -96.56
#